data_e64e9a5870bd517d4e11456cf667c782
#
_entry.id   e64e9a5870bd517d4e11456cf667c782
#
_cell.length_a   1.000
_cell.length_b   1.000
_cell.length_c   1.000
_cell.angle_alpha   90.00
_cell.angle_beta   90.00
_cell.angle_gamma   90.00
#
_symmetry.space_group_name_H-M   'P 1'
#
loop_
_entity.id
_entity.type
_entity.pdbx_description
1 polymer ?
#
loop_
_entity_poly.entity_id
_entity_poly.type
_entity_poly.pdbx_seq_one_letter_code
_entity_poly.pdbx_strand_id
1 'polypeptide(L)'
;MARQIGVSQAELARRLGLSPRTMAARIAGGRKKLSPDETEKVLRIRHIFEHAVRVFGSVKEAREWLMTPASGLEGQRPVDLLDTEPGGAQVRDYLGAIEYGNYW
;
A
#
# COMPACT_ATOMS: atom_id res chain seq x y z
N MET A 1 -4.21 -2.63 11.09
CA MET A 1 -3.53 -1.98 9.97
C MET A 1 -3.60 -2.79 8.70
N ALA A 2 -3.03 -3.99 8.73
CA ALA A 2 -3.03 -4.80 7.52
C ALA A 2 -4.43 -5.02 6.97
N ARG A 3 -5.40 -5.20 7.84
CA ARG A 3 -6.77 -5.43 7.39
C ARG A 3 -7.36 -4.21 6.68
N GLN A 4 -6.94 -3.01 7.09
CA GLN A 4 -7.44 -1.79 6.48
C GLN A 4 -6.93 -1.64 5.04
N ILE A 5 -5.78 -2.21 4.78
CA ILE A 5 -5.18 -2.12 3.45
C ILE A 5 -5.77 -3.17 2.52
N GLY A 6 -6.48 -4.15 3.08
CA GLY A 6 -7.08 -5.20 2.28
C GLY A 6 -6.14 -6.33 1.93
N VAL A 7 -4.96 -6.33 2.50
CA VAL A 7 -4.01 -7.43 2.36
C VAL A 7 -3.84 -8.08 3.72
N SER A 8 -3.47 -9.34 3.73
CA SER A 8 -3.24 -10.04 4.97
C SER A 8 -1.93 -9.56 5.59
N GLN A 9 -1.77 -9.88 6.88
CA GLN A 9 -0.52 -9.58 7.55
C GLN A 9 0.65 -10.28 6.88
N ALA A 10 0.42 -11.49 6.39
CA ALA A 10 1.46 -12.23 5.68
C ALA A 10 1.83 -11.54 4.37
N GLU A 11 0.85 -11.01 3.65
CA GLU A 11 1.11 -10.28 2.42
C GLU A 11 1.93 -9.04 2.70
N LEU A 12 1.56 -8.30 3.74
CA LEU A 12 2.29 -7.09 4.11
C LEU A 12 3.72 -7.43 4.50
N ALA A 13 3.91 -8.49 5.26
CA ALA A 13 5.24 -8.91 5.68
C ALA A 13 6.11 -9.24 4.48
N ARG A 14 5.55 -9.91 3.47
CA ARG A 14 6.29 -10.21 2.25
C ARG A 14 6.73 -8.95 1.53
N ARG A 15 5.87 -7.95 1.48
CA ARG A 15 6.19 -6.68 0.83
C ARG A 15 7.36 -5.99 1.53
N LEU A 16 7.43 -6.15 2.84
CA LEU A 16 8.50 -5.55 3.62
C LEU A 16 9.75 -6.42 3.68
N GLY A 17 9.69 -7.62 3.13
CA GLY A 17 10.81 -8.54 3.19
C GLY A 17 10.96 -9.22 4.53
N LEU A 18 9.87 -9.35 5.28
CA LEU A 18 9.88 -9.94 6.61
C LEU A 18 9.00 -11.19 6.62
N SER A 19 9.34 -12.14 7.50
CA SER A 19 8.45 -13.27 7.72
C SER A 19 7.25 -12.79 8.53
N PRO A 20 6.09 -13.47 8.41
CA PRO A 20 4.93 -13.10 9.22
C PRO A 20 5.21 -13.10 10.71
N ARG A 21 6.01 -14.06 11.17
CA ARG A 21 6.35 -14.13 12.58
C ARG A 21 7.16 -12.91 13.02
N THR A 22 8.13 -12.51 12.21
CA THR A 22 8.94 -11.36 12.52
C THR A 22 8.11 -10.09 12.56
N MET A 23 7.20 -9.96 11.59
CA MET A 23 6.32 -8.80 11.54
C MET A 23 5.44 -8.72 12.78
N ALA A 24 4.83 -9.84 13.16
CA ALA A 24 3.98 -9.88 14.34
C ALA A 24 4.77 -9.55 15.60
N ALA A 25 5.98 -10.07 15.71
CA ALA A 25 6.81 -9.82 16.88
C ALA A 25 7.15 -8.34 17.00
N ARG A 26 7.47 -7.70 15.89
CA ARG A 26 7.79 -6.27 15.89
C ARG A 26 6.61 -5.42 16.30
N ILE A 27 5.44 -5.78 15.80
CA ILE A 27 4.23 -5.04 16.14
C ILE A 27 3.87 -5.26 17.59
N ALA A 28 3.87 -6.52 18.05
CA ALA A 28 3.48 -6.85 19.40
C ALA A 28 4.49 -6.38 20.43
N GLY A 29 5.77 -6.37 20.07
CA GLY A 29 6.81 -6.03 21.00
C GLY A 29 6.79 -4.58 21.44
N GLY A 30 6.25 -3.73 20.64
CA GLY A 30 6.09 -2.31 21.00
C GLY A 30 7.37 -1.53 21.07
N ARG A 31 8.45 -2.16 21.48
CA ARG A 31 9.73 -1.49 21.58
C ARG A 31 10.66 -1.83 20.45
N LYS A 32 10.39 -2.90 19.76
CA LYS A 32 11.17 -3.25 18.60
C LYS A 32 10.64 -2.43 17.44
N LYS A 33 11.45 -1.53 16.99
CA LYS A 33 11.06 -0.65 15.91
C LYS A 33 11.47 -1.26 14.59
N LEU A 34 10.71 -0.92 13.57
CA LEU A 34 11.07 -1.27 12.22
C LEU A 34 12.34 -0.53 11.84
N SER A 35 13.12 -1.09 10.92
CA SER A 35 14.26 -0.38 10.37
C SER A 35 13.76 0.86 9.63
N PRO A 36 14.63 1.84 9.35
CA PRO A 36 14.20 3.00 8.59
C PRO A 36 13.54 2.64 7.25
N ASP A 37 14.09 1.65 6.53
CA ASP A 37 13.52 1.23 5.27
C ASP A 37 12.14 0.62 5.45
N GLU A 38 11.98 -0.21 6.48
CA GLU A 38 10.70 -0.85 6.76
C GLU A 38 9.67 0.19 7.16
N THR A 39 10.09 1.17 7.94
CA THR A 39 9.21 2.25 8.36
C THR A 39 8.72 3.04 7.16
N GLU A 40 9.63 3.35 6.23
CA GLU A 40 9.24 4.07 5.03
C GLU A 40 8.23 3.30 4.20
N LYS A 41 8.43 2.00 4.06
CA LYS A 41 7.48 1.18 3.29
C LYS A 41 6.12 1.16 3.94
N VAL A 42 6.06 1.00 5.25
CA VAL A 42 4.79 1.00 5.96
C VAL A 42 4.07 2.33 5.80
N LEU A 43 4.80 3.43 5.95
CA LEU A 43 4.20 4.76 5.80
C LEU A 43 3.74 5.00 4.39
N ARG A 44 4.52 4.55 3.40
CA ARG A 44 4.14 4.70 2.00
C ARG A 44 2.83 3.97 1.71
N ILE A 45 2.74 2.73 2.14
CA ILE A 45 1.53 1.93 1.94
C ILE A 45 0.34 2.59 2.63
N ARG A 46 0.55 3.05 3.85
CA ARG A 46 -0.52 3.68 4.61
C ARG A 46 -1.01 4.96 3.95
N HIS A 47 -0.10 5.81 3.53
CA HIS A 47 -0.48 7.07 2.89
C HIS A 47 -1.23 6.83 1.60
N ILE A 48 -0.79 5.87 0.81
CA ILE A 48 -1.45 5.57 -0.46
C ILE A 48 -2.82 4.97 -0.21
N PHE A 49 -2.94 4.10 0.78
CA PHE A 49 -4.23 3.53 1.13
C PHE A 49 -5.21 4.62 1.57
N GLU A 50 -4.76 5.53 2.44
CA GLU A 50 -5.61 6.62 2.90
C GLU A 50 -6.04 7.51 1.73
N HIS A 51 -5.14 7.76 0.81
CA HIS A 51 -5.46 8.53 -0.38
C HIS A 51 -6.52 7.81 -1.22
N ALA A 52 -6.35 6.51 -1.40
CA ALA A 52 -7.31 5.72 -2.17
C ALA A 52 -8.69 5.74 -1.51
N VAL A 53 -8.74 5.65 -0.19
CA VAL A 53 -10.03 5.71 0.51
C VAL A 53 -10.72 7.05 0.25
N ARG A 54 -9.96 8.14 0.25
CA ARG A 54 -10.54 9.45 -0.05
C ARG A 54 -11.06 9.51 -1.47
N VAL A 55 -10.30 8.96 -2.40
CA VAL A 55 -10.66 9.03 -3.82
C VAL A 55 -11.89 8.17 -4.11
N PHE A 56 -11.93 6.97 -3.57
CA PHE A 56 -13.00 6.02 -3.90
C PHE A 56 -14.14 6.01 -2.89
N GLY A 57 -13.95 6.64 -1.75
CA GLY A 57 -15.03 6.84 -0.80
C GLY A 57 -15.23 5.74 0.23
N SER A 58 -14.52 4.62 0.12
CA SER A 58 -14.68 3.55 1.10
C SER A 58 -13.44 2.67 1.13
N VAL A 59 -13.27 1.99 2.26
CA VAL A 59 -12.18 1.04 2.43
C VAL A 59 -12.32 -0.11 1.44
N LYS A 60 -13.54 -0.58 1.25
CA LYS A 60 -13.77 -1.70 0.37
C LYS A 60 -13.34 -1.39 -1.06
N GLU A 61 -13.73 -0.24 -1.57
CA GLU A 61 -13.39 0.13 -2.94
C GLU A 61 -11.91 0.41 -3.10
N ALA A 62 -11.31 1.02 -2.08
CA ALA A 62 -9.87 1.26 -2.10
C ALA A 62 -9.10 -0.07 -2.18
N ARG A 63 -9.54 -1.05 -1.41
CA ARG A 63 -8.91 -2.37 -1.42
C ARG A 63 -9.04 -3.02 -2.79
N GLU A 64 -10.23 -2.97 -3.36
CA GLU A 64 -10.45 -3.57 -4.66
C GLU A 64 -9.58 -2.92 -5.71
N TRP A 65 -9.46 -1.59 -5.65
CA TRP A 65 -8.63 -0.88 -6.61
C TRP A 65 -7.16 -1.28 -6.48
N LEU A 66 -6.68 -1.38 -5.25
CA LEU A 66 -5.29 -1.73 -5.01
C LEU A 66 -4.94 -3.12 -5.53
N MET A 67 -5.91 -4.01 -5.56
CA MET A 67 -5.69 -5.39 -5.97
C MET A 67 -6.04 -5.67 -7.42
N THR A 68 -6.48 -4.65 -8.16
CA THR A 68 -6.92 -4.84 -9.54
C THR A 68 -5.90 -4.24 -10.50
N PRO A 69 -5.46 -5.02 -11.49
CA PRO A 69 -4.55 -4.47 -12.52
C PRO A 69 -5.15 -3.24 -13.18
N ALA A 70 -4.31 -2.23 -13.38
CA ALA A 70 -4.76 -0.96 -13.96
C ALA A 70 -3.99 -0.67 -15.23
N SER A 71 -4.70 -0.29 -16.29
CA SER A 71 -4.05 0.03 -17.56
C SER A 71 -3.11 1.22 -17.42
N GLY A 72 -3.46 2.18 -16.57
CA GLY A 72 -2.60 3.33 -16.31
C GLY A 72 -1.31 2.97 -15.60
N LEU A 73 -1.20 1.76 -15.09
CA LEU A 73 -0.01 1.24 -14.44
C LEU A 73 0.57 0.07 -15.23
N GLU A 74 0.34 0.07 -16.53
CA GLU A 74 0.86 -0.96 -17.45
C GLU A 74 0.39 -2.36 -17.07
N GLY A 75 -0.86 -2.45 -16.61
CA GLY A 75 -1.46 -3.72 -16.27
C GLY A 75 -1.04 -4.28 -14.92
N GLN A 76 -0.29 -3.51 -14.14
CA GLN A 76 0.13 -3.96 -12.82
C GLN A 76 -0.89 -3.55 -11.78
N ARG A 77 -0.99 -4.37 -10.73
CA ARG A 77 -1.82 -3.98 -9.59
C ARG A 77 -1.11 -2.88 -8.82
N PRO A 78 -1.83 -1.85 -8.37
CA PRO A 78 -1.18 -0.80 -7.59
C PRO A 78 -0.41 -1.33 -6.40
N VAL A 79 -0.93 -2.35 -5.72
CA VAL A 79 -0.26 -2.89 -4.54
C VAL A 79 1.12 -3.45 -4.87
N ASP A 80 1.32 -3.95 -6.08
CA ASP A 80 2.60 -4.52 -6.46
C ASP A 80 3.67 -3.45 -6.67
N LEU A 81 3.28 -2.21 -6.87
CA LEU A 81 4.21 -1.12 -7.08
C LEU A 81 4.66 -0.45 -5.80
N LEU A 82 4.05 -0.80 -4.67
CA LEU A 82 4.33 -0.12 -3.41
C LEU A 82 5.62 -0.57 -2.74
N ASP A 83 6.29 -1.56 -3.30
CA ASP A 83 7.54 -2.07 -2.73
C ASP A 83 8.68 -1.08 -2.86
N THR A 84 8.60 -0.16 -3.81
CA THR A 84 9.66 0.80 -4.06
C THR A 84 9.11 2.22 -4.00
N GLU A 85 10.01 3.16 -3.75
CA GLU A 85 9.61 4.57 -3.74
C GLU A 85 9.14 5.04 -5.12
N PRO A 86 9.86 4.74 -6.22
CA PRO A 86 9.35 5.14 -7.53
C PRO A 86 7.99 4.54 -7.86
N GLY A 87 7.76 3.28 -7.48
CA GLY A 87 6.48 2.64 -7.70
C GLY A 87 5.37 3.31 -6.89
N GLY A 88 5.66 3.65 -5.65
CA GLY A 88 4.70 4.36 -4.82
C GLY A 88 4.36 5.72 -5.39
N ALA A 89 5.35 6.44 -5.92
CA ALA A 89 5.12 7.73 -6.55
C ALA A 89 4.21 7.57 -7.77
N GLN A 90 4.42 6.52 -8.53
CA GLN A 90 3.61 6.23 -9.71
C GLN A 90 2.14 6.01 -9.31
N VAL A 91 1.92 5.27 -8.24
CA VAL A 91 0.56 5.02 -7.75
C VAL A 91 -0.07 6.32 -7.24
N ARG A 92 0.69 7.12 -6.50
CA ARG A 92 0.18 8.41 -6.02
C ARG A 92 -0.23 9.31 -7.17
N ASP A 93 0.58 9.38 -8.21
CA ASP A 93 0.28 10.21 -9.36
C ASP A 93 -0.98 9.73 -10.07
N TYR A 94 -1.14 8.43 -10.18
CA TYR A 94 -2.33 7.87 -10.81
C TYR A 94 -3.57 8.16 -9.99
N LEU A 95 -3.48 8.00 -8.67
CA LEU A 95 -4.60 8.35 -7.78
C LEU A 95 -4.95 9.83 -7.89
N GLY A 96 -3.93 10.68 -7.96
CA GLY A 96 -4.16 12.11 -8.12
C GLY A 96 -4.87 12.41 -9.43
N ALA A 97 -4.48 11.75 -10.50
CA ALA A 97 -5.14 11.93 -11.79
C ALA A 97 -6.61 11.51 -11.73
N ILE A 98 -6.88 10.40 -11.07
CA ILE A 98 -8.26 9.95 -10.89
C ILE A 98 -9.05 10.97 -10.06
N GLU A 99 -8.43 11.44 -8.99
CA GLU A 99 -9.08 12.37 -8.06
C GLU A 99 -9.50 13.66 -8.74
N TYR A 100 -8.66 14.15 -9.63
CA TYR A 100 -8.92 15.42 -10.30
C TYR A 100 -9.54 15.25 -11.68
N GLY A 101 -9.88 14.02 -12.05
CA GLY A 101 -10.53 13.77 -13.33
C GLY A 101 -9.63 13.94 -14.54
N ASN A 102 -8.33 13.85 -14.36
CA ASN A 102 -7.35 14.01 -15.44
C ASN A 102 -6.89 12.70 -16.04
N TYR A 103 -7.53 11.63 -15.69
CA TYR A 103 -7.18 10.33 -16.26
C TYR A 103 -8.04 10.07 -17.50
N TRP A 104 -7.57 9.17 -18.34
CA TRP A 104 -8.28 8.86 -19.59
C TRP A 104 -8.06 7.42 -19.99
#